data_95ae10720237a22086c914831317003a
#
_entry.id   95ae10720237a22086c914831317003a
#
_cell.length_a   1.000
_cell.length_b   1.000
_cell.length_c   1.000
_cell.angle_alpha   90.00
_cell.angle_beta   90.00
_cell.angle_gamma   90.00
#
_symmetry.space_group_name_H-M   'P 1'
#
loop_
_entity.id
_entity.type
_entity.pdbx_description
1 polymer ?
#
loop_
_entity_poly.entity_id
_entity_poly.type
_entity_poly.pdbx_seq_one_letter_code
_entity_poly.pdbx_strand_id
1 'polypeptide(L)'
;MLFELERVTIERDSKVVLQDVTASLPKGASCVAGPSGSGKSTLLRLLNRLADPLSGVVRYEGADVRERDPLELRREVCLVPQLPALLEGTVEENIRFAADLAGREPDVTRLLDLAGLGSSFASRYSGKLSVGEQQRAMLARALALEPRVLLLDEPTSALDEEARGAVEATLLHLRERVKVSTVLVTHDLAQARRMADWVVRLDEGRVVAQGPVKEQLAV
;
A
#
# COMPACT_ATOMS: atom_id res chain seq x y z
N MET A 1 17.18 -4.33 -5.05
CA MET A 1 15.93 -3.53 -4.98
C MET A 1 14.79 -4.37 -4.44
N LEU A 2 13.69 -3.76 -3.92
CA LEU A 2 12.47 -4.50 -3.57
C LEU A 2 11.64 -4.74 -4.82
N PHE A 3 11.35 -3.66 -5.57
CA PHE A 3 10.71 -3.75 -6.88
C PHE A 3 11.56 -3.04 -7.95
N GLU A 4 11.49 -3.58 -9.16
CA GLU A 4 12.08 -3.00 -10.36
C GLU A 4 11.08 -3.10 -11.50
N LEU A 5 10.83 -1.98 -12.17
CA LEU A 5 10.00 -1.89 -13.36
C LEU A 5 10.90 -1.55 -14.54
N GLU A 6 10.83 -2.30 -15.63
CA GLU A 6 11.63 -2.11 -16.83
C GLU A 6 10.71 -1.88 -18.02
N ARG A 7 10.68 -0.64 -18.52
CA ARG A 7 9.91 -0.20 -19.69
C ARG A 7 8.47 -0.70 -19.69
N VAL A 8 7.81 -0.57 -18.53
CA VAL A 8 6.44 -1.05 -18.32
C VAL A 8 5.44 -0.11 -18.98
N THR A 9 4.60 -0.67 -19.84
CA THR A 9 3.45 0.01 -20.43
C THR A 9 2.18 -0.74 -20.05
N ILE A 10 1.15 -0.01 -19.66
CA ILE A 10 -0.18 -0.57 -19.37
C ILE A 10 -1.25 0.27 -20.04
N GLU A 11 -2.22 -0.40 -20.62
CA GLU A 11 -3.40 0.18 -21.24
C GLU A 11 -4.65 -0.23 -20.45
N ARG A 12 -5.59 0.68 -20.33
CA ARG A 12 -6.89 0.43 -19.72
C ARG A 12 -7.95 1.17 -20.52
N ASP A 13 -9.03 0.46 -20.92
CA ASP A 13 -10.11 1.02 -21.70
C ASP A 13 -9.60 1.74 -22.98
N SER A 14 -8.68 1.10 -23.71
CA SER A 14 -8.01 1.61 -24.91
C SER A 14 -7.24 2.93 -24.71
N LYS A 15 -6.84 3.24 -23.48
CA LYS A 15 -5.99 4.39 -23.14
C LYS A 15 -4.72 3.93 -22.44
N VAL A 16 -3.58 4.42 -22.90
CA VAL A 16 -2.30 4.19 -22.22
C VAL A 16 -2.32 4.94 -20.90
N VAL A 17 -2.22 4.22 -19.79
CA VAL A 17 -2.20 4.77 -18.43
C VAL A 17 -0.79 4.93 -17.90
N LEU A 18 0.09 3.96 -18.20
CA LEU A 18 1.53 4.07 -17.95
C LEU A 18 2.25 3.80 -19.26
N GLN A 19 3.28 4.61 -19.55
CA GLN A 19 4.03 4.53 -20.80
C GLN A 19 5.52 4.48 -20.54
N ASP A 20 6.15 3.35 -20.91
CA ASP A 20 7.60 3.13 -20.84
C ASP A 20 8.19 3.44 -19.45
N VAL A 21 7.48 3.02 -18.40
CA VAL A 21 7.84 3.28 -17.02
C VAL A 21 9.04 2.42 -16.62
N THR A 22 10.15 3.08 -16.28
CA THR A 22 11.33 2.45 -15.67
C THR A 22 11.55 3.08 -14.30
N ALA A 23 11.43 2.26 -13.25
CA ALA A 23 11.50 2.71 -11.87
C ALA A 23 12.07 1.63 -10.95
N SER A 24 12.63 2.07 -9.84
CA SER A 24 13.13 1.20 -8.77
C SER A 24 12.58 1.64 -7.42
N LEU A 25 12.15 0.69 -6.61
CA LEU A 25 11.66 0.91 -5.26
C LEU A 25 12.52 0.07 -4.31
N PRO A 26 13.34 0.68 -3.45
CA PRO A 26 14.16 -0.05 -2.47
C PRO A 26 13.32 -0.63 -1.33
N LYS A 27 13.93 -1.53 -0.52
CA LYS A 27 13.35 -1.96 0.76
C LYS A 27 13.22 -0.77 1.71
N GLY A 28 12.27 -0.83 2.60
CA GLY A 28 11.94 0.25 3.55
C GLY A 28 10.72 1.04 3.10
N ALA A 29 10.74 2.36 3.17
CA ALA A 29 9.60 3.19 2.83
C ALA A 29 9.83 3.92 1.50
N SER A 30 9.04 3.55 0.51
CA SER A 30 9.00 4.20 -0.80
C SER A 30 7.67 4.90 -1.02
N CYS A 31 7.67 5.95 -1.84
CA CYS A 31 6.47 6.67 -2.24
C CYS A 31 6.38 6.78 -3.76
N VAL A 32 5.19 6.61 -4.30
CA VAL A 32 4.85 6.98 -5.67
C VAL A 32 3.99 8.24 -5.61
N ALA A 33 4.56 9.37 -6.01
CA ALA A 33 3.92 10.68 -5.92
C ALA A 33 3.57 11.23 -7.31
N GLY A 34 2.53 12.06 -7.39
CA GLY A 34 2.12 12.71 -8.63
C GLY A 34 0.67 13.19 -8.60
N PRO A 35 0.24 13.99 -9.59
CA PRO A 35 -1.13 14.49 -9.66
C PRO A 35 -2.16 13.36 -9.79
N SER A 36 -3.44 13.69 -9.53
CA SER A 36 -4.54 12.75 -9.77
C SER A 36 -4.57 12.33 -11.23
N GLY A 37 -4.82 11.05 -11.49
CA GLY A 37 -4.84 10.51 -12.86
C GLY A 37 -3.46 10.19 -13.47
N SER A 38 -2.34 10.45 -12.80
CA SER A 38 -1.00 10.15 -13.33
C SER A 38 -0.63 8.66 -13.41
N GLY A 39 -1.50 7.74 -12.99
CA GLY A 39 -1.25 6.30 -13.07
C GLY A 39 -0.74 5.64 -11.78
N LYS A 40 -0.64 6.35 -10.65
CA LYS A 40 -0.09 5.86 -9.37
C LYS A 40 -0.74 4.57 -8.87
N SER A 41 -2.07 4.54 -8.76
CA SER A 41 -2.80 3.34 -8.32
C SER A 41 -2.68 2.18 -9.31
N THR A 42 -2.51 2.49 -10.61
CA THR A 42 -2.26 1.47 -11.63
C THR A 42 -0.86 0.86 -11.45
N LEU A 43 0.16 1.69 -11.19
CA LEU A 43 1.50 1.22 -10.88
C LEU A 43 1.47 0.32 -9.63
N LEU A 44 0.76 0.73 -8.57
CA LEU A 44 0.65 -0.05 -7.34
C LEU A 44 0.07 -1.45 -7.60
N ARG A 45 -0.96 -1.55 -8.45
CA ARG A 45 -1.61 -2.82 -8.82
C ARG A 45 -0.73 -3.75 -9.66
N LEU A 46 0.25 -3.22 -10.38
CA LEU A 46 1.24 -4.03 -11.09
C LEU A 46 2.17 -4.76 -10.11
N LEU A 47 2.50 -4.14 -8.95
CA LEU A 47 3.45 -4.69 -7.99
C LEU A 47 2.97 -5.99 -7.33
N ASN A 48 1.65 -6.23 -7.28
CA ASN A 48 1.06 -7.45 -6.72
C ASN A 48 0.18 -8.23 -7.72
N ARG A 49 0.38 -8.00 -9.03
CA ARG A 49 -0.38 -8.66 -10.11
C ARG A 49 -1.90 -8.54 -9.99
N LEU A 50 -2.41 -7.41 -9.51
CA LEU A 50 -3.82 -7.02 -9.72
C LEU A 50 -4.04 -6.41 -11.11
N ALA A 51 -2.95 -6.12 -11.82
CA ALA A 51 -2.90 -5.79 -13.23
C ALA A 51 -1.62 -6.37 -13.83
N ASP A 52 -1.67 -6.79 -15.07
CA ASP A 52 -0.49 -7.22 -15.84
C ASP A 52 -0.14 -6.14 -16.88
N PRO A 53 1.17 -5.90 -17.15
CA PRO A 53 1.58 -4.93 -18.15
C PRO A 53 1.33 -5.44 -19.58
N LEU A 54 1.05 -4.52 -20.51
CA LEU A 54 1.01 -4.80 -21.93
C LEU A 54 2.42 -5.10 -22.47
N SER A 55 3.43 -4.39 -21.97
CA SER A 55 4.84 -4.63 -22.28
C SER A 55 5.73 -4.25 -21.10
N GLY A 56 6.98 -4.72 -21.11
CA GLY A 56 7.93 -4.53 -20.03
C GLY A 56 7.83 -5.62 -18.97
N VAL A 57 8.58 -5.44 -17.89
CA VAL A 57 8.72 -6.43 -16.81
C VAL A 57 8.62 -5.74 -15.47
N VAL A 58 7.90 -6.36 -14.53
CA VAL A 58 7.89 -5.98 -13.10
C VAL A 58 8.56 -7.09 -12.32
N ARG A 59 9.61 -6.75 -11.56
CA ARG A 59 10.29 -7.72 -10.68
C ARG A 59 10.06 -7.38 -9.21
N TYR A 60 9.83 -8.42 -8.44
CA TYR A 60 9.82 -8.39 -6.97
C TYR A 60 10.99 -9.24 -6.45
N GLU A 61 11.93 -8.60 -5.72
CA GLU A 61 13.17 -9.24 -5.24
C GLU A 61 13.94 -9.97 -6.35
N GLY A 62 13.98 -9.39 -7.55
CA GLY A 62 14.69 -9.90 -8.71
C GLY A 62 13.93 -10.89 -9.60
N ALA A 63 12.82 -11.48 -9.12
CA ALA A 63 11.98 -12.41 -9.89
C ALA A 63 10.82 -11.67 -10.60
N ASP A 64 10.51 -12.04 -11.84
CA ASP A 64 9.33 -11.52 -12.54
C ASP A 64 8.07 -11.89 -11.76
N VAL A 65 7.23 -10.91 -11.45
CA VAL A 65 5.99 -11.15 -10.69
C VAL A 65 5.04 -12.12 -11.40
N ARG A 66 5.15 -12.26 -12.73
CA ARG A 66 4.33 -13.18 -13.53
C ARG A 66 4.69 -14.65 -13.33
N GLU A 67 5.91 -14.92 -12.86
CA GLU A 67 6.39 -16.30 -12.57
C GLU A 67 5.95 -16.78 -11.19
N ARG A 68 5.38 -15.92 -10.35
CA ARG A 68 4.92 -16.25 -9.00
C ARG A 68 3.42 -16.59 -8.99
N ASP A 69 3.02 -17.43 -8.06
CA ASP A 69 1.59 -17.63 -7.77
C ASP A 69 0.95 -16.31 -7.32
N PRO A 70 -0.12 -15.86 -7.96
CA PRO A 70 -0.73 -14.56 -7.66
C PRO A 70 -1.29 -14.47 -6.23
N LEU A 71 -1.77 -15.57 -5.65
CA LEU A 71 -2.34 -15.56 -4.30
C LEU A 71 -1.23 -15.48 -3.25
N GLU A 72 -0.14 -16.20 -3.45
CA GLU A 72 1.05 -16.11 -2.59
C GLU A 72 1.66 -14.71 -2.67
N LEU A 73 1.83 -14.17 -3.89
CA LEU A 73 2.34 -12.81 -4.07
C LEU A 73 1.48 -11.78 -3.35
N ARG A 74 0.15 -11.86 -3.44
CA ARG A 74 -0.77 -10.90 -2.81
C ARG A 74 -0.84 -11.02 -1.29
N ARG A 75 -0.49 -12.18 -0.72
CA ARG A 75 -0.29 -12.34 0.73
C ARG A 75 0.98 -11.65 1.19
N GLU A 76 2.08 -11.80 0.45
CA GLU A 76 3.35 -11.16 0.76
C GLU A 76 3.33 -9.65 0.46
N VAL A 77 2.67 -9.23 -0.62
CA VAL A 77 2.58 -7.85 -1.11
C VAL A 77 1.12 -7.42 -1.04
N CYS A 78 0.71 -7.02 0.16
CA CYS A 78 -0.69 -6.76 0.48
C CYS A 78 -1.10 -5.33 0.13
N LEU A 79 -2.19 -5.18 -0.62
CA LEU A 79 -2.76 -3.87 -0.97
C LEU A 79 -3.80 -3.43 0.07
N VAL A 80 -3.61 -2.23 0.59
CA VAL A 80 -4.60 -1.47 1.36
C VAL A 80 -5.16 -0.38 0.43
N PRO A 81 -6.41 -0.52 -0.04
CA PRO A 81 -6.99 0.42 -1.00
C PRO A 81 -7.36 1.76 -0.36
N GLN A 82 -7.58 2.76 -1.21
CA GLN A 82 -7.94 4.12 -0.84
C GLN A 82 -9.27 4.17 -0.05
N LEU A 83 -10.29 3.50 -0.56
CA LEU A 83 -11.59 3.40 0.13
C LEU A 83 -11.60 2.16 1.02
N PRO A 84 -12.03 2.30 2.28
CA PRO A 84 -12.17 1.15 3.16
C PRO A 84 -13.11 0.08 2.56
N ALA A 85 -12.64 -1.16 2.53
CA ALA A 85 -13.34 -2.31 1.98
C ALA A 85 -13.37 -3.45 3.02
N LEU A 86 -13.92 -3.17 4.21
CA LEU A 86 -14.15 -4.17 5.23
C LEU A 86 -15.37 -5.04 4.83
N LEU A 87 -15.31 -6.31 5.20
CA LEU A 87 -16.45 -7.22 5.09
C LEU A 87 -17.51 -6.84 6.14
N GLU A 88 -18.75 -7.15 5.86
CA GLU A 88 -19.83 -7.05 6.85
C GLU A 88 -19.50 -7.96 8.05
N GLY A 89 -19.66 -7.42 9.25
CA GLY A 89 -19.32 -8.10 10.49
C GLY A 89 -18.46 -7.25 11.41
N THR A 90 -17.89 -7.88 12.43
CA THR A 90 -17.00 -7.24 13.41
C THR A 90 -15.58 -7.04 12.85
N VAL A 91 -14.81 -6.20 13.52
CA VAL A 91 -13.37 -6.02 13.19
C VAL A 91 -12.60 -7.32 13.40
N GLU A 92 -12.88 -8.06 14.45
CA GLU A 92 -12.27 -9.36 14.72
C GLU A 92 -12.56 -10.37 13.61
N GLU A 93 -13.81 -10.47 13.14
CA GLU A 93 -14.16 -11.35 12.02
C GLU A 93 -13.42 -10.98 10.74
N ASN A 94 -13.21 -9.70 10.47
CA ASN A 94 -12.39 -9.24 9.34
C ASN A 94 -10.92 -9.64 9.46
N ILE A 95 -10.35 -9.56 10.67
CA ILE A 95 -8.95 -9.95 10.94
C ILE A 95 -8.81 -11.47 10.80
N ARG A 96 -9.71 -12.26 11.41
CA ARG A 96 -9.70 -13.72 11.35
C ARG A 96 -9.89 -14.22 9.92
N PHE A 97 -10.80 -13.63 9.15
CA PHE A 97 -10.97 -13.98 7.74
C PHE A 97 -9.65 -13.87 6.94
N ALA A 98 -8.88 -12.80 7.15
CA ALA A 98 -7.59 -12.65 6.46
C ALA A 98 -6.55 -13.68 6.96
N ALA A 99 -6.48 -13.92 8.25
CA ALA A 99 -5.59 -14.93 8.83
C ALA A 99 -5.90 -16.35 8.33
N ASP A 100 -7.18 -16.70 8.22
CA ASP A 100 -7.65 -18.00 7.71
C ASP A 100 -7.22 -18.21 6.25
N LEU A 101 -7.25 -17.16 5.40
CA LEU A 101 -6.71 -17.23 4.04
C LEU A 101 -5.21 -17.55 3.99
N ALA A 102 -4.49 -17.22 5.05
CA ALA A 102 -3.06 -17.52 5.19
C ALA A 102 -2.79 -18.81 5.99
N GLY A 103 -3.85 -19.49 6.47
CA GLY A 103 -3.75 -20.67 7.31
C GLY A 103 -3.14 -20.38 8.69
N ARG A 104 -3.48 -19.22 9.30
CA ARG A 104 -2.88 -18.72 10.53
C ARG A 104 -3.91 -18.43 11.61
N GLU A 105 -3.51 -18.56 12.87
CA GLU A 105 -4.29 -18.10 14.02
C GLU A 105 -3.80 -16.70 14.43
N PRO A 106 -4.64 -15.64 14.34
CA PRO A 106 -4.20 -14.28 14.60
C PRO A 106 -4.25 -13.92 16.09
N ASP A 107 -3.25 -13.20 16.57
CA ASP A 107 -3.37 -12.42 17.80
C ASP A 107 -4.10 -11.11 17.51
N VAL A 108 -5.43 -11.13 17.60
CA VAL A 108 -6.30 -10.00 17.28
C VAL A 108 -5.95 -8.77 18.12
N THR A 109 -5.67 -8.94 19.41
CA THR A 109 -5.32 -7.83 20.32
C THR A 109 -4.04 -7.12 19.85
N ARG A 110 -3.02 -7.88 19.52
CA ARG A 110 -1.75 -7.35 19.00
C ARG A 110 -1.93 -6.65 17.67
N LEU A 111 -2.74 -7.22 16.76
CA LEU A 111 -2.98 -6.63 15.44
C LEU A 111 -3.74 -5.31 15.53
N LEU A 112 -4.70 -5.21 16.46
CA LEU A 112 -5.40 -3.97 16.76
C LEU A 112 -4.45 -2.92 17.34
N ASP A 113 -3.61 -3.28 18.29
CA ASP A 113 -2.61 -2.38 18.87
C ASP A 113 -1.65 -1.84 17.79
N LEU A 114 -1.13 -2.73 16.94
CA LEU A 114 -0.29 -2.34 15.80
C LEU A 114 -1.00 -1.38 14.82
N ALA A 115 -2.30 -1.50 14.68
CA ALA A 115 -3.13 -0.63 13.85
C ALA A 115 -3.59 0.66 14.58
N GLY A 116 -3.12 0.90 15.80
CA GLY A 116 -3.50 2.05 16.62
C GLY A 116 -4.96 2.01 17.08
N LEU A 117 -5.53 0.80 17.24
CA LEU A 117 -6.88 0.55 17.75
C LEU A 117 -6.79 -0.18 19.10
N GLY A 118 -7.63 0.22 20.06
CA GLY A 118 -7.73 -0.51 21.33
C GLY A 118 -8.44 -1.86 21.16
N SER A 119 -8.23 -2.80 22.09
CA SER A 119 -8.83 -4.13 22.08
C SER A 119 -10.36 -4.12 22.01
N SER A 120 -11.03 -3.08 22.53
CA SER A 120 -12.49 -2.90 22.45
C SER A 120 -13.02 -2.76 21.03
N PHE A 121 -12.16 -2.52 20.04
CA PHE A 121 -12.55 -2.48 18.63
C PHE A 121 -12.86 -3.85 18.07
N ALA A 122 -12.33 -4.94 18.65
CA ALA A 122 -12.57 -6.30 18.17
C ALA A 122 -14.05 -6.59 17.90
N SER A 123 -14.92 -6.25 18.86
CA SER A 123 -16.36 -6.53 18.79
C SER A 123 -17.17 -5.45 18.05
N ARG A 124 -16.53 -4.35 17.59
CA ARG A 124 -17.27 -3.31 16.85
C ARG A 124 -17.58 -3.76 15.43
N TYR A 125 -18.77 -3.46 14.97
CA TYR A 125 -19.20 -3.69 13.58
C TYR A 125 -18.49 -2.71 12.63
N SER A 126 -17.99 -3.25 11.51
CA SER A 126 -17.26 -2.50 10.48
C SER A 126 -18.03 -1.27 9.97
N GLY A 127 -19.35 -1.40 9.75
CA GLY A 127 -20.20 -0.33 9.26
C GLY A 127 -20.51 0.78 10.30
N LYS A 128 -20.09 0.61 11.56
CA LYS A 128 -20.25 1.63 12.62
C LYS A 128 -18.97 2.41 12.92
N LEU A 129 -17.89 2.09 12.21
CA LEU A 129 -16.61 2.77 12.36
C LEU A 129 -16.57 4.06 11.54
N SER A 130 -15.89 5.09 12.04
CA SER A 130 -15.51 6.25 11.23
C SER A 130 -14.57 5.82 10.10
N VAL A 131 -14.42 6.64 9.06
CA VAL A 131 -13.57 6.32 7.91
C VAL A 131 -12.12 6.07 8.35
N GLY A 132 -11.58 6.87 9.27
CA GLY A 132 -10.23 6.67 9.82
C GLY A 132 -10.10 5.39 10.66
N GLU A 133 -11.12 5.02 11.43
CA GLU A 133 -11.16 3.75 12.16
C GLU A 133 -11.25 2.56 11.21
N GLN A 134 -12.06 2.66 10.14
CA GLN A 134 -12.13 1.64 9.09
C GLN A 134 -10.79 1.46 8.40
N GLN A 135 -10.07 2.55 8.11
CA GLN A 135 -8.74 2.49 7.49
C GLN A 135 -7.73 1.77 8.38
N ARG A 136 -7.73 2.05 9.70
CA ARG A 136 -6.88 1.33 10.66
C ARG A 136 -7.31 -0.13 10.84
N ALA A 137 -8.61 -0.43 10.84
CA ALA A 137 -9.10 -1.81 10.87
C ALA A 137 -8.66 -2.60 9.61
N MET A 138 -8.61 -1.95 8.44
CA MET A 138 -8.05 -2.55 7.23
C MET A 138 -6.54 -2.81 7.35
N LEU A 139 -5.79 -1.93 8.01
CA LEU A 139 -4.37 -2.19 8.30
C LEU A 139 -4.23 -3.42 9.21
N ALA A 140 -5.04 -3.52 10.29
CA ALA A 140 -5.04 -4.71 11.16
C ALA A 140 -5.34 -5.99 10.37
N ARG A 141 -6.34 -5.96 9.48
CA ARG A 141 -6.68 -7.09 8.59
C ARG A 141 -5.53 -7.44 7.64
N ALA A 142 -4.88 -6.45 7.04
CA ALA A 142 -3.74 -6.68 6.16
C ALA A 142 -2.57 -7.30 6.91
N LEU A 143 -2.29 -6.84 8.13
CA LEU A 143 -1.23 -7.37 8.98
C LEU A 143 -1.47 -8.83 9.43
N ALA A 144 -2.72 -9.30 9.46
CA ALA A 144 -3.05 -10.69 9.75
C ALA A 144 -2.51 -11.69 8.72
N LEU A 145 -2.20 -11.21 7.49
CA LEU A 145 -1.49 -11.98 6.47
C LEU A 145 0.02 -12.08 6.72
N GLU A 146 0.56 -11.32 7.69
CA GLU A 146 2.01 -11.13 7.93
C GLU A 146 2.77 -10.74 6.65
N PRO A 147 2.35 -9.67 5.98
CA PRO A 147 2.92 -9.28 4.70
C PRO A 147 4.37 -8.80 4.85
N ARG A 148 5.17 -9.01 3.83
CA ARG A 148 6.53 -8.41 3.71
C ARG A 148 6.47 -6.98 3.19
N VAL A 149 5.40 -6.65 2.44
CA VAL A 149 5.18 -5.34 1.83
C VAL A 149 3.72 -4.91 1.99
N LEU A 150 3.52 -3.67 2.43
CA LEU A 150 2.23 -2.99 2.38
C LEU A 150 2.22 -1.99 1.22
N LEU A 151 1.30 -2.17 0.30
CA LEU A 151 0.98 -1.21 -0.75
C LEU A 151 -0.19 -0.35 -0.25
N LEU A 152 0.02 0.95 -0.14
CA LEU A 152 -0.93 1.90 0.46
C LEU A 152 -1.42 2.89 -0.60
N ASP A 153 -2.65 2.70 -1.07
CA ASP A 153 -3.22 3.55 -2.13
C ASP A 153 -3.97 4.74 -1.50
N GLU A 154 -3.32 5.90 -1.41
CA GLU A 154 -3.85 7.15 -0.83
C GLU A 154 -4.61 6.94 0.50
N PRO A 155 -4.02 6.30 1.52
CA PRO A 155 -4.73 5.81 2.71
C PRO A 155 -5.33 6.91 3.60
N THR A 156 -5.04 8.17 3.32
CA THR A 156 -5.48 9.32 4.13
C THR A 156 -6.22 10.40 3.33
N SER A 157 -6.45 10.17 2.03
CA SER A 157 -7.00 11.20 1.14
C SER A 157 -8.44 11.64 1.47
N ALA A 158 -9.22 10.76 2.09
CA ALA A 158 -10.61 11.02 2.48
C ALA A 158 -10.77 11.37 3.97
N LEU A 159 -9.67 11.63 4.69
CA LEU A 159 -9.66 11.86 6.13
C LEU A 159 -9.48 13.34 6.47
N ASP A 160 -10.11 13.77 7.56
CA ASP A 160 -9.79 15.03 8.21
C ASP A 160 -8.36 15.03 8.79
N GLU A 161 -7.89 16.15 9.28
CA GLU A 161 -6.50 16.32 9.74
C GLU A 161 -6.17 15.43 10.95
N GLU A 162 -7.10 15.27 11.89
CA GLU A 162 -6.90 14.44 13.08
C GLU A 162 -6.81 12.95 12.72
N ALA A 163 -7.76 12.44 11.94
CA ALA A 163 -7.76 11.06 11.48
C ALA A 163 -6.57 10.75 10.57
N ARG A 164 -6.15 11.71 9.72
CA ARG A 164 -4.93 11.62 8.91
C ARG A 164 -3.71 11.44 9.79
N GLY A 165 -3.54 12.31 10.80
CA GLY A 165 -2.43 12.21 11.74
C GLY A 165 -2.38 10.86 12.45
N ALA A 166 -3.53 10.34 12.88
CA ALA A 166 -3.62 9.04 13.53
C ALA A 166 -3.21 7.88 12.60
N VAL A 167 -3.63 7.89 11.33
CA VAL A 167 -3.22 6.86 10.35
C VAL A 167 -1.73 6.98 10.02
N GLU A 168 -1.20 8.18 9.80
CA GLU A 168 0.24 8.40 9.56
C GLU A 168 1.08 7.91 10.74
N ALA A 169 0.71 8.24 11.98
CA ALA A 169 1.39 7.76 13.18
C ALA A 169 1.37 6.22 13.27
N THR A 170 0.24 5.59 12.93
CA THR A 170 0.12 4.13 12.87
C THR A 170 1.10 3.53 11.86
N LEU A 171 1.19 4.09 10.64
CA LEU A 171 2.11 3.61 9.61
C LEU A 171 3.58 3.76 9.99
N LEU A 172 3.95 4.87 10.65
CA LEU A 172 5.31 5.08 11.17
C LEU A 172 5.63 4.06 12.26
N HIS A 173 4.71 3.82 13.18
CA HIS A 173 4.86 2.81 14.23
C HIS A 173 5.03 1.38 13.66
N LEU A 174 4.26 1.03 12.63
CA LEU A 174 4.39 -0.25 11.94
C LEU A 174 5.78 -0.42 11.32
N ARG A 175 6.31 0.64 10.69
CA ARG A 175 7.65 0.63 10.11
C ARG A 175 8.73 0.30 11.14
N GLU A 176 8.62 0.86 12.35
CA GLU A 176 9.56 0.64 13.44
C GLU A 176 9.44 -0.75 14.08
N ARG A 177 8.20 -1.21 14.34
CA ARG A 177 7.92 -2.42 15.10
C ARG A 177 7.91 -3.70 14.28
N VAL A 178 7.41 -3.66 13.05
CA VAL A 178 7.15 -4.87 12.24
C VAL A 178 8.17 -5.04 11.12
N LYS A 179 8.98 -4.01 10.82
CA LYS A 179 9.99 -4.02 9.72
C LYS A 179 9.39 -4.37 8.35
N VAL A 180 8.11 -4.09 8.14
CA VAL A 180 7.42 -4.25 6.86
C VAL A 180 7.86 -3.12 5.91
N SER A 181 8.14 -3.44 4.65
CA SER A 181 8.37 -2.42 3.63
C SER A 181 7.03 -1.79 3.23
N THR A 182 7.03 -0.50 2.93
CA THR A 182 5.83 0.22 2.50
C THR A 182 6.03 0.89 1.15
N VAL A 183 5.02 0.85 0.29
CA VAL A 183 4.94 1.66 -0.92
C VAL A 183 3.68 2.51 -0.81
N LEU A 184 3.86 3.79 -0.49
CA LEU A 184 2.77 4.76 -0.34
C LEU A 184 2.50 5.45 -1.67
N VAL A 185 1.24 5.49 -2.07
CA VAL A 185 0.77 6.38 -3.14
C VAL A 185 0.16 7.62 -2.52
N THR A 186 0.57 8.80 -2.98
CA THR A 186 -0.01 10.07 -2.56
C THR A 186 0.14 11.16 -3.63
N HIS A 187 -0.74 12.16 -3.60
CA HIS A 187 -0.57 13.41 -4.33
C HIS A 187 -0.03 14.54 -3.44
N ASP A 188 0.08 14.30 -2.12
CA ASP A 188 0.63 15.24 -1.14
C ASP A 188 2.15 15.03 -0.96
N LEU A 189 2.94 15.96 -1.51
CA LEU A 189 4.40 15.91 -1.40
C LEU A 189 4.89 16.13 0.04
N ALA A 190 4.13 16.83 0.88
CA ALA A 190 4.49 16.99 2.30
C ALA A 190 4.32 15.65 3.04
N GLN A 191 3.28 14.88 2.73
CA GLN A 191 3.12 13.52 3.22
C GLN A 191 4.26 12.61 2.73
N ALA A 192 4.61 12.66 1.45
CA ALA A 192 5.72 11.88 0.91
C ALA A 192 7.04 12.15 1.66
N ARG A 193 7.31 13.42 2.01
CA ARG A 193 8.51 13.80 2.79
C ARG A 193 8.53 13.22 4.20
N ARG A 194 7.36 13.12 4.85
CA ARG A 194 7.26 12.58 6.22
C ARG A 194 7.31 11.07 6.26
N MET A 195 6.77 10.41 5.22
CA MET A 195 6.44 8.99 5.27
C MET A 195 7.42 8.09 4.51
N ALA A 196 8.26 8.64 3.62
CA ALA A 196 9.10 7.84 2.74
C ALA A 196 10.58 8.30 2.74
N ASP A 197 11.46 7.35 2.41
CA ASP A 197 12.89 7.60 2.21
C ASP A 197 13.21 7.76 0.71
N TRP A 198 12.41 7.12 -0.14
CA TRP A 198 12.55 7.09 -1.60
C TRP A 198 11.26 7.53 -2.27
N VAL A 199 11.38 8.25 -3.39
CA VAL A 199 10.22 8.68 -4.17
C VAL A 199 10.41 8.37 -5.66
N VAL A 200 9.31 7.93 -6.29
CA VAL A 200 9.12 7.89 -7.73
C VAL A 200 8.02 8.88 -8.06
N ARG A 201 8.34 9.88 -8.88
CA ARG A 201 7.36 10.88 -9.31
C ARG A 201 6.80 10.50 -10.67
N LEU A 202 5.48 10.36 -10.72
CA LEU A 202 4.73 10.10 -11.95
C LEU A 202 4.02 11.38 -12.41
N ASP A 203 4.08 11.64 -13.70
CA ASP A 203 3.27 12.63 -14.37
C ASP A 203 2.85 12.08 -15.75
N GLU A 204 1.58 12.22 -16.09
CA GLU A 204 0.97 11.74 -17.35
C GLU A 204 1.42 10.31 -17.74
N GLY A 205 1.46 9.40 -16.77
CA GLY A 205 1.84 8.01 -16.99
C GLY A 205 3.33 7.74 -17.18
N ARG A 206 4.21 8.72 -16.94
CA ARG A 206 5.67 8.61 -17.08
C ARG A 206 6.38 8.91 -15.78
N VAL A 207 7.56 8.32 -15.59
CA VAL A 207 8.45 8.69 -14.50
C VAL A 207 9.19 9.96 -14.88
N VAL A 208 8.98 11.02 -14.11
CA VAL A 208 9.65 12.32 -14.31
C VAL A 208 10.83 12.53 -13.36
N ALA A 209 10.86 11.83 -12.22
CA ALA A 209 11.97 11.82 -11.28
C ALA A 209 11.90 10.59 -10.37
N GLN A 210 13.04 10.12 -9.90
CA GLN A 210 13.13 9.11 -8.84
C GLN A 210 14.44 9.25 -8.07
N GLY A 211 14.41 8.93 -6.78
CA GLY A 211 15.58 9.01 -5.92
C GLY A 211 15.23 9.19 -4.45
N PRO A 212 16.23 9.44 -3.60
CA PRO A 212 16.02 9.77 -2.20
C PRO A 212 15.09 10.98 -2.05
N VAL A 213 14.13 10.90 -1.12
CA VAL A 213 13.15 11.98 -0.89
C VAL A 213 13.82 13.33 -0.62
N LYS A 214 14.93 13.33 0.14
CA LYS A 214 15.68 14.54 0.48
C LYS A 214 16.25 15.28 -0.75
N GLU A 215 16.54 14.53 -1.83
CA GLU A 215 17.09 15.10 -3.08
C GLU A 215 15.96 15.50 -4.05
N GLN A 216 14.94 14.65 -4.17
CA GLN A 216 13.89 14.80 -5.18
C GLN A 216 12.77 15.74 -4.75
N LEU A 217 12.59 15.96 -3.44
CA LEU A 217 11.57 16.81 -2.85
C LEU A 217 12.19 17.93 -1.99
N ALA A 218 13.45 18.32 -2.25
CA ALA A 218 14.04 19.48 -1.62
C ALA A 218 13.16 20.74 -1.86
N VAL A 219 13.06 21.61 -0.85
CA VAL A 219 12.29 22.86 -0.89
C VAL A 219 13.08 23.90 -1.67
#